data_5cf41e922a4d7e5c9e1ab51238daef38
#
_entry.id   5cf41e922a4d7e5c9e1ab51238daef38
#
_cell.length_a   1.000
_cell.length_b   1.000
_cell.length_c   1.000
_cell.angle_alpha   90.00
_cell.angle_beta   90.00
_cell.angle_gamma   90.00
#
_symmetry.space_group_name_H-M   'P 1'
#
loop_
_entity.id
_entity.type
_entity.pdbx_description
1 polymer ?
#
loop_
_entity_poly.entity_id
_entity_poly.type
_entity_poly.pdbx_seq_one_letter_code
_entity_poly.pdbx_strand_id
1 'polypeptide(L)'
;MDIADIKVIEHDVIVLGAGGAGLRAAIECSMNGLSTGLVCKSLLGKAHTVMAEGGIAASLGNADDRDHWKIHFRDTMRGGKFLNNWRMAELHAKHAPERVRELEEWGAVFDRTKTGFINQRNFGGHRYPRLAHVGDRTGLEIIRTLQDHGIHQGIDVYMECTGLDLLKDEDRISGMVAMWRDSGKFIIFHCKAIILATGGGGKAWKITSNSWEYTGDGYGMAYEAGAELMDMEFTQFHPTGMVWPPSIRGALVTEAVRGEGGILINSEKNQFMYDNIPDRFSAETADTKEEAARWLSGDKDARRPPELLTRDVVARAIRKEVEAGRGSPHGGAFLDIASRRRP
;
A
#
# COMPACT_ATOMS: atom_id res chain seq x y z
N MET A 1 -38.57 -8.91 -10.50
CA MET A 1 -37.45 -9.79 -10.90
C MET A 1 -37.79 -11.14 -10.32
N ASP A 2 -37.98 -12.13 -11.15
CA ASP A 2 -38.21 -13.49 -10.65
C ASP A 2 -36.86 -14.06 -10.21
N ILE A 3 -36.78 -14.68 -9.05
CA ILE A 3 -35.55 -15.28 -8.51
C ILE A 3 -35.03 -16.39 -9.46
N ALA A 4 -35.94 -17.01 -10.21
CA ALA A 4 -35.65 -18.02 -11.22
C ALA A 4 -34.79 -17.50 -12.40
N ASP A 5 -34.69 -16.19 -12.60
CA ASP A 5 -33.95 -15.58 -13.70
C ASP A 5 -32.49 -15.18 -13.31
N ILE A 6 -32.10 -15.40 -12.05
CA ILE A 6 -30.75 -15.05 -11.59
C ILE A 6 -29.77 -16.10 -12.10
N LYS A 7 -28.78 -15.64 -12.87
CA LYS A 7 -27.71 -16.51 -13.37
C LYS A 7 -26.82 -17.00 -12.21
N VAL A 8 -26.57 -18.29 -12.16
CA VAL A 8 -25.62 -18.90 -11.22
C VAL A 8 -24.35 -19.28 -12.00
N ILE A 9 -23.18 -18.95 -11.48
CA ILE A 9 -21.88 -19.34 -12.01
C ILE A 9 -21.14 -20.13 -10.92
N GLU A 10 -20.52 -21.22 -11.31
CA GLU A 10 -19.82 -22.11 -10.38
C GLU A 10 -18.31 -22.00 -10.56
N HIS A 11 -17.58 -21.95 -9.44
CA HIS A 11 -16.13 -22.01 -9.35
C HIS A 11 -15.69 -22.80 -8.11
N ASP A 12 -14.46 -23.28 -8.10
CA ASP A 12 -13.88 -23.78 -6.86
C ASP A 12 -13.60 -22.62 -5.90
N VAL A 13 -13.02 -21.53 -6.43
CA VAL A 13 -12.66 -20.35 -5.65
C VAL A 13 -13.10 -19.08 -6.35
N ILE A 14 -13.73 -18.18 -5.61
CA ILE A 14 -13.96 -16.79 -6.03
C ILE A 14 -12.98 -15.90 -5.29
N VAL A 15 -12.28 -15.04 -6.04
CA VAL A 15 -11.44 -13.98 -5.50
C VAL A 15 -12.15 -12.65 -5.74
N LEU A 16 -12.53 -11.97 -4.68
CA LEU A 16 -13.20 -10.66 -4.75
C LEU A 16 -12.19 -9.53 -4.57
N GLY A 17 -11.91 -8.82 -5.66
CA GLY A 17 -10.96 -7.73 -5.75
C GLY A 17 -9.74 -8.07 -6.62
N ALA A 18 -9.49 -7.25 -7.65
CA ALA A 18 -8.44 -7.45 -8.65
C ALA A 18 -7.22 -6.52 -8.44
N GLY A 19 -6.89 -6.22 -7.18
CA GLY A 19 -5.63 -5.59 -6.79
C GLY A 19 -4.48 -6.60 -6.75
N GLY A 20 -3.29 -6.14 -6.34
CA GLY A 20 -2.10 -7.01 -6.28
C GLY A 20 -2.32 -8.29 -5.47
N ALA A 21 -3.00 -8.19 -4.32
CA ALA A 21 -3.30 -9.36 -3.48
C ALA A 21 -4.26 -10.34 -4.17
N GLY A 22 -5.36 -9.82 -4.76
CA GLY A 22 -6.35 -10.67 -5.41
C GLY A 22 -5.83 -11.34 -6.66
N LEU A 23 -5.12 -10.60 -7.52
CA LEU A 23 -4.49 -11.19 -8.70
C LEU A 23 -3.50 -12.29 -8.32
N ARG A 24 -2.62 -12.04 -7.34
CA ARG A 24 -1.66 -13.06 -6.90
C ARG A 24 -2.35 -14.29 -6.32
N ALA A 25 -3.43 -14.08 -5.54
CA ALA A 25 -4.22 -15.19 -5.00
C ALA A 25 -4.92 -16.01 -6.10
N ALA A 26 -5.52 -15.34 -7.09
CA ALA A 26 -6.18 -15.99 -8.21
C ALA A 26 -5.18 -16.80 -9.05
N ILE A 27 -3.98 -16.26 -9.30
CA ILE A 27 -2.89 -16.96 -9.98
C ILE A 27 -2.53 -18.24 -9.22
N GLU A 28 -2.34 -18.16 -7.89
CA GLU A 28 -2.01 -19.34 -7.08
C GLU A 28 -3.09 -20.42 -7.14
N CYS A 29 -4.36 -20.03 -7.03
CA CYS A 29 -5.48 -20.94 -7.13
C CYS A 29 -5.50 -21.66 -8.50
N SER A 30 -5.35 -20.90 -9.58
CA SER A 30 -5.36 -21.46 -10.93
C SER A 30 -4.15 -22.36 -11.21
N MET A 31 -2.95 -21.98 -10.76
CA MET A 31 -1.74 -22.82 -10.87
C MET A 31 -1.87 -24.15 -10.12
N ASN A 32 -2.72 -24.21 -9.10
CA ASN A 32 -3.04 -25.45 -8.38
C ASN A 32 -4.25 -26.21 -9.00
N GLY A 33 -4.69 -25.84 -10.19
CA GLY A 33 -5.73 -26.53 -10.95
C GLY A 33 -7.16 -26.26 -10.47
N LEU A 34 -7.38 -25.22 -9.68
CA LEU A 34 -8.70 -24.83 -9.22
C LEU A 34 -9.40 -23.92 -10.25
N SER A 35 -10.69 -24.21 -10.52
CA SER A 35 -11.54 -23.26 -11.26
C SER A 35 -11.66 -21.97 -10.47
N THR A 36 -11.14 -20.88 -11.03
CA THR A 36 -10.99 -19.62 -10.30
C THR A 36 -11.67 -18.47 -11.01
N GLY A 37 -12.62 -17.81 -10.31
CA GLY A 37 -13.27 -16.58 -10.74
C GLY A 37 -12.68 -15.36 -10.02
N LEU A 38 -12.27 -14.34 -10.76
CA LEU A 38 -11.79 -13.05 -10.23
C LEU A 38 -12.85 -11.98 -10.47
N VAL A 39 -13.45 -11.49 -9.39
CA VAL A 39 -14.54 -10.49 -9.46
C VAL A 39 -14.01 -9.13 -9.07
N CYS A 40 -14.25 -8.11 -9.89
CA CYS A 40 -13.87 -6.74 -9.59
C CYS A 40 -14.96 -5.74 -9.96
N LYS A 41 -15.18 -4.75 -9.10
CA LYS A 41 -16.23 -3.75 -9.28
C LYS A 41 -15.93 -2.68 -10.33
N SER A 42 -14.72 -2.65 -10.86
CA SER A 42 -14.34 -1.83 -12.02
C SER A 42 -13.59 -2.68 -13.05
N LEU A 43 -12.94 -2.02 -13.99
CA LEU A 43 -12.12 -2.69 -15.00
C LEU A 43 -10.86 -3.28 -14.38
N LEU A 44 -10.41 -4.40 -14.92
CA LEU A 44 -9.12 -4.99 -14.57
C LEU A 44 -8.00 -3.95 -14.75
N GLY A 45 -7.08 -3.88 -13.80
CA GLY A 45 -6.00 -2.88 -13.83
C GLY A 45 -6.35 -1.52 -13.21
N LYS A 46 -7.56 -1.31 -12.69
CA LYS A 46 -7.97 -0.06 -12.03
C LYS A 46 -7.86 -0.08 -10.51
N ALA A 47 -7.48 -1.20 -9.92
CA ALA A 47 -7.35 -1.34 -8.47
C ALA A 47 -6.33 -0.36 -7.89
N HIS A 48 -6.51 0.01 -6.62
CA HIS A 48 -5.64 0.99 -5.94
C HIS A 48 -4.14 0.67 -5.98
N THR A 49 -3.78 -0.60 -6.14
CA THR A 49 -2.37 -1.02 -6.28
C THR A 49 -1.63 -0.24 -7.37
N VAL A 50 -2.30 0.16 -8.47
CA VAL A 50 -1.66 0.94 -9.56
C VAL A 50 -1.14 2.30 -9.10
N MET A 51 -1.68 2.83 -7.99
CA MET A 51 -1.30 4.12 -7.41
C MET A 51 -0.10 4.02 -6.45
N ALA A 52 0.46 2.83 -6.27
CA ALA A 52 1.62 2.65 -5.40
C ALA A 52 2.89 3.17 -6.10
N GLU A 53 3.46 4.23 -5.56
CA GLU A 53 4.62 4.92 -6.12
C GLU A 53 5.94 4.49 -5.46
N GLY A 54 5.90 4.24 -4.15
CA GLY A 54 7.09 4.07 -3.31
C GLY A 54 7.99 2.90 -3.66
N GLY A 55 7.44 1.75 -3.99
CA GLY A 55 8.14 0.49 -4.20
C GLY A 55 7.65 -0.63 -3.28
N ILE A 56 8.21 -1.81 -3.44
CA ILE A 56 7.93 -3.01 -2.65
C ILE A 56 9.01 -3.16 -1.59
N ALA A 57 8.62 -3.18 -0.32
CA ALA A 57 9.54 -3.39 0.79
C ALA A 57 10.00 -4.85 0.83
N ALA A 58 11.26 -5.09 0.43
CA ALA A 58 11.87 -6.41 0.42
C ALA A 58 13.36 -6.31 0.75
N SER A 59 13.84 -7.04 1.74
CA SER A 59 15.24 -7.02 2.17
C SER A 59 16.12 -7.87 1.24
N LEU A 60 16.37 -7.35 0.02
CA LEU A 60 17.22 -8.04 -0.98
C LEU A 60 18.71 -7.92 -0.68
N GLY A 61 19.12 -6.89 0.10
CA GLY A 61 20.53 -6.62 0.38
C GLY A 61 21.33 -6.03 -0.79
N ASN A 62 20.67 -5.61 -1.87
CA ASN A 62 21.36 -5.17 -3.08
C ASN A 62 21.93 -3.74 -2.98
N ALA A 63 21.24 -2.85 -2.28
CA ALA A 63 21.67 -1.46 -2.06
C ALA A 63 22.51 -1.31 -0.77
N ASP A 64 22.24 -2.12 0.23
CA ASP A 64 22.98 -2.20 1.49
C ASP A 64 23.00 -3.65 1.97
N ASP A 65 24.16 -4.27 2.00
CA ASP A 65 24.38 -5.68 2.35
C ASP A 65 24.11 -6.01 3.82
N ARG A 66 23.96 -5.00 4.66
CA ARG A 66 23.58 -5.14 6.06
C ARG A 66 22.09 -5.43 6.22
N ASP A 67 21.24 -5.15 5.18
CA ASP A 67 19.80 -5.39 5.25
C ASP A 67 19.44 -6.86 5.00
N HIS A 68 18.61 -7.41 5.87
CA HIS A 68 18.05 -8.73 5.72
C HIS A 68 16.70 -8.85 6.44
N TRP A 69 15.97 -9.94 6.23
CA TRP A 69 14.60 -10.11 6.71
C TRP A 69 14.40 -9.91 8.22
N LYS A 70 15.38 -10.24 9.09
CA LYS A 70 15.25 -10.01 10.54
C LYS A 70 15.24 -8.51 10.88
N ILE A 71 15.99 -7.70 10.13
CA ILE A 71 15.97 -6.24 10.30
C ILE A 71 14.64 -5.69 9.76
N HIS A 72 14.16 -6.17 8.63
CA HIS A 72 12.85 -5.83 8.10
C HIS A 72 11.73 -6.17 9.12
N PHE A 73 11.74 -7.37 9.67
CA PHE A 73 10.81 -7.80 10.72
C PHE A 73 10.87 -6.86 11.94
N ARG A 74 12.07 -6.57 12.44
CA ARG A 74 12.25 -5.65 13.58
C ARG A 74 11.69 -4.26 13.29
N ASP A 75 11.97 -3.70 12.12
CA ASP A 75 11.48 -2.39 11.72
C ASP A 75 9.95 -2.38 11.62
N THR A 76 9.36 -3.46 11.08
CA THR A 76 7.90 -3.66 11.00
C THR A 76 7.27 -3.70 12.40
N MET A 77 7.83 -4.48 13.33
CA MET A 77 7.32 -4.57 14.71
C MET A 77 7.44 -3.24 15.45
N ARG A 78 8.57 -2.54 15.30
CA ARG A 78 8.78 -1.21 15.91
C ARG A 78 7.82 -0.16 15.31
N GLY A 79 7.63 -0.19 13.98
CA GLY A 79 6.71 0.71 13.28
C GLY A 79 5.26 0.55 13.75
N GLY A 80 4.82 -0.68 13.94
CA GLY A 80 3.51 -1.03 14.49
C GLY A 80 3.45 -0.99 16.03
N LYS A 81 4.51 -0.48 16.70
CA LYS A 81 4.58 -0.35 18.17
C LYS A 81 4.32 -1.66 18.93
N PHE A 82 4.71 -2.77 18.32
CA PHE A 82 4.53 -4.14 18.82
C PHE A 82 3.08 -4.59 19.01
N LEU A 83 2.12 -3.88 18.39
CA LEU A 83 0.72 -4.30 18.33
C LEU A 83 0.45 -5.29 17.19
N ASN A 84 1.38 -5.38 16.23
CA ASN A 84 1.26 -6.28 15.08
C ASN A 84 1.14 -7.74 15.52
N ASN A 85 0.42 -8.54 14.73
CA ASN A 85 0.58 -9.99 14.78
C ASN A 85 2.01 -10.32 14.29
N TRP A 86 2.88 -10.73 15.21
CA TRP A 86 4.29 -10.94 14.95
C TRP A 86 4.54 -12.08 13.94
N ARG A 87 3.68 -13.12 13.91
CA ARG A 87 3.79 -14.22 12.95
C ARG A 87 3.57 -13.73 11.52
N MET A 88 2.56 -12.87 11.32
CA MET A 88 2.30 -12.27 10.02
C MET A 88 3.40 -11.31 9.59
N ALA A 89 3.94 -10.52 10.52
CA ALA A 89 5.07 -9.63 10.26
C ALA A 89 6.35 -10.42 9.89
N GLU A 90 6.61 -11.54 10.56
CA GLU A 90 7.73 -12.43 10.24
C GLU A 90 7.56 -13.07 8.86
N LEU A 91 6.39 -13.62 8.57
CA LEU A 91 6.04 -14.22 7.28
C LEU A 91 6.27 -13.22 6.15
N HIS A 92 5.72 -11.99 6.29
CA HIS A 92 5.88 -10.91 5.34
C HIS A 92 7.36 -10.59 5.10
N ALA A 93 8.14 -10.37 6.16
CA ALA A 93 9.54 -10.00 6.04
C ALA A 93 10.41 -11.10 5.38
N LYS A 94 10.11 -12.37 5.66
CA LYS A 94 10.82 -13.53 5.10
C LYS A 94 10.51 -13.72 3.61
N HIS A 95 9.25 -13.63 3.23
CA HIS A 95 8.82 -13.97 1.87
C HIS A 95 8.86 -12.78 0.89
N ALA A 96 8.92 -11.54 1.37
CA ALA A 96 8.96 -10.37 0.48
C ALA A 96 10.08 -10.44 -0.59
N PRO A 97 11.33 -10.88 -0.28
CA PRO A 97 12.37 -11.03 -1.30
C PRO A 97 12.02 -12.03 -2.41
N GLU A 98 11.39 -13.15 -2.06
CA GLU A 98 10.95 -14.16 -3.03
C GLU A 98 9.86 -13.61 -3.94
N ARG A 99 8.89 -12.89 -3.36
CA ARG A 99 7.78 -12.31 -4.14
C ARG A 99 8.25 -11.24 -5.12
N VAL A 100 9.31 -10.49 -4.79
CA VAL A 100 9.91 -9.52 -5.72
C VAL A 100 10.61 -10.24 -6.87
N ARG A 101 11.33 -11.32 -6.59
CA ARG A 101 11.97 -12.13 -7.65
C ARG A 101 10.94 -12.83 -8.53
N GLU A 102 9.87 -13.36 -7.94
CA GLU A 102 8.75 -13.94 -8.69
C GLU A 102 8.13 -12.94 -9.67
N LEU A 103 7.91 -11.69 -9.25
CA LEU A 103 7.45 -10.64 -10.15
C LEU A 103 8.46 -10.36 -11.28
N GLU A 104 9.76 -10.36 -10.97
CA GLU A 104 10.82 -10.23 -11.97
C GLU A 104 10.79 -11.39 -12.98
N GLU A 105 10.67 -12.62 -12.51
CA GLU A 105 10.54 -13.83 -13.34
C GLU A 105 9.29 -13.78 -14.24
N TRP A 106 8.21 -13.16 -13.76
CA TRP A 106 6.99 -12.94 -14.52
C TRP A 106 7.04 -11.69 -15.44
N GLY A 107 8.19 -11.03 -15.53
CA GLY A 107 8.45 -9.95 -16.45
C GLY A 107 8.31 -8.53 -15.90
N ALA A 108 8.33 -8.35 -14.58
CA ALA A 108 8.42 -7.00 -13.99
C ALA A 108 9.81 -6.40 -14.21
N VAL A 109 9.86 -5.18 -14.73
CA VAL A 109 11.10 -4.48 -15.09
C VAL A 109 11.47 -3.49 -13.99
N PHE A 110 12.08 -3.99 -12.91
CA PHE A 110 12.58 -3.15 -11.82
C PHE A 110 13.80 -2.32 -12.23
N ASP A 111 13.95 -1.14 -11.63
CA ASP A 111 15.16 -0.33 -11.76
C ASP A 111 16.38 -1.11 -11.25
N ARG A 112 17.55 -0.87 -11.89
CA ARG A 112 18.76 -1.64 -11.63
C ARG A 112 19.87 -0.79 -11.03
N THR A 113 20.70 -1.43 -10.20
CA THR A 113 22.00 -0.91 -9.80
C THR A 113 22.95 -0.93 -11.00
N LYS A 114 24.09 -0.25 -10.89
CA LYS A 114 25.16 -0.31 -11.92
C LYS A 114 25.69 -1.72 -12.17
N THR A 115 25.51 -2.62 -11.20
CA THR A 115 25.95 -4.03 -11.27
C THR A 115 24.85 -4.98 -11.75
N GLY A 116 23.68 -4.45 -12.14
CA GLY A 116 22.56 -5.23 -12.71
C GLY A 116 21.58 -5.81 -11.70
N PHE A 117 21.78 -5.64 -10.41
CA PHE A 117 20.83 -6.09 -9.38
C PHE A 117 19.62 -5.16 -9.29
N ILE A 118 18.46 -5.66 -8.79
CA ILE A 118 17.28 -4.83 -8.49
C ILE A 118 17.72 -3.71 -7.54
N ASN A 119 17.48 -2.47 -7.95
CA ASN A 119 17.78 -1.31 -7.12
C ASN A 119 16.75 -1.16 -5.99
N GLN A 120 17.20 -0.59 -4.87
CA GLN A 120 16.40 -0.38 -3.69
C GLN A 120 16.61 1.04 -3.17
N ARG A 121 15.53 1.73 -2.81
CA ARG A 121 15.58 3.09 -2.29
C ARG A 121 15.16 3.19 -0.83
N ASN A 122 15.54 4.29 -0.20
CA ASN A 122 15.18 4.63 1.17
C ASN A 122 13.71 4.97 1.31
N PHE A 123 13.16 4.67 2.49
CA PHE A 123 11.79 5.02 2.85
C PHE A 123 11.68 5.25 4.37
N GLY A 124 10.65 5.99 4.79
CA GLY A 124 10.44 6.30 6.20
C GLY A 124 10.16 5.04 7.04
N GLY A 125 10.72 5.02 8.25
CA GLY A 125 10.58 3.90 9.17
C GLY A 125 11.49 2.69 8.90
N HIS A 126 12.15 2.62 7.75
CA HIS A 126 13.09 1.55 7.41
C HIS A 126 14.52 1.93 7.76
N ARG A 127 15.28 1.02 8.38
CA ARG A 127 16.67 1.27 8.72
C ARG A 127 17.58 1.35 7.49
N TYR A 128 17.34 0.48 6.51
CA TYR A 128 18.13 0.37 5.29
C TYR A 128 17.25 0.53 4.04
N PRO A 129 17.85 0.90 2.89
CA PRO A 129 17.16 0.91 1.61
C PRO A 129 16.61 -0.49 1.29
N ARG A 130 15.30 -0.63 1.11
CA ARG A 130 14.70 -1.93 0.77
C ARG A 130 13.52 -1.87 -0.19
N LEU A 131 13.19 -0.69 -0.71
CA LEU A 131 12.09 -0.59 -1.65
C LEU A 131 12.55 -0.88 -3.07
N ALA A 132 12.26 -2.10 -3.57
CA ALA A 132 12.37 -2.43 -4.98
C ALA A 132 11.34 -1.61 -5.76
N HIS A 133 11.76 -0.91 -6.82
CA HIS A 133 10.90 0.09 -7.48
C HIS A 133 11.09 0.12 -9.00
N VAL A 134 10.11 0.74 -9.67
CA VAL A 134 10.15 1.12 -11.08
C VAL A 134 9.83 2.61 -11.16
N GLY A 135 10.84 3.48 -10.98
CA GLY A 135 10.62 4.91 -10.81
C GLY A 135 9.50 5.16 -9.77
N ASP A 136 8.53 6.00 -10.12
CA ASP A 136 7.32 6.25 -9.30
C ASP A 136 6.08 5.52 -9.84
N ARG A 137 6.26 4.41 -10.56
CA ARG A 137 5.20 3.63 -11.20
C ARG A 137 5.22 2.15 -10.81
N THR A 138 5.75 1.85 -9.63
CA THR A 138 5.90 0.47 -9.15
C THR A 138 4.57 -0.27 -9.11
N GLY A 139 3.50 0.38 -8.65
CA GLY A 139 2.17 -0.23 -8.59
C GLY A 139 1.59 -0.57 -9.96
N LEU A 140 1.81 0.30 -10.94
CA LEU A 140 1.41 0.04 -12.32
C LEU A 140 2.15 -1.18 -12.89
N GLU A 141 3.45 -1.29 -12.64
CA GLU A 141 4.26 -2.42 -13.07
C GLU A 141 3.80 -3.73 -12.43
N ILE A 142 3.53 -3.73 -11.11
CA ILE A 142 2.99 -4.89 -10.41
C ILE A 142 1.69 -5.36 -11.06
N ILE A 143 0.74 -4.45 -11.27
CA ILE A 143 -0.56 -4.80 -11.82
C ILE A 143 -0.41 -5.32 -13.26
N ARG A 144 0.40 -4.66 -14.10
CA ARG A 144 0.67 -5.10 -15.46
C ARG A 144 1.19 -6.55 -15.47
N THR A 145 2.22 -6.81 -14.69
CA THR A 145 2.85 -8.14 -14.61
C THR A 145 1.87 -9.21 -14.12
N LEU A 146 1.12 -8.92 -13.05
CA LEU A 146 0.15 -9.88 -12.51
C LEU A 146 -1.03 -10.12 -13.46
N GLN A 147 -1.48 -9.11 -14.19
CA GLN A 147 -2.53 -9.27 -15.19
C GLN A 147 -2.07 -10.14 -16.36
N ASP A 148 -0.91 -9.83 -16.94
CA ASP A 148 -0.36 -10.58 -18.05
C ASP A 148 -0.18 -12.05 -17.67
N HIS A 149 0.40 -12.32 -16.50
CA HIS A 149 0.58 -13.68 -16.01
C HIS A 149 -0.75 -14.37 -15.70
N GLY A 150 -1.69 -13.68 -15.04
CA GLY A 150 -3.00 -14.23 -14.67
C GLY A 150 -3.88 -14.59 -15.87
N ILE A 151 -3.88 -13.79 -16.94
CA ILE A 151 -4.61 -14.09 -18.16
C ILE A 151 -4.09 -15.40 -18.79
N HIS A 152 -2.79 -15.61 -18.81
CA HIS A 152 -2.19 -16.85 -19.33
C HIS A 152 -2.48 -18.08 -18.47
N GLN A 153 -2.88 -17.91 -17.20
CA GLN A 153 -3.27 -19.00 -16.30
C GLN A 153 -4.75 -19.44 -16.46
N GLY A 154 -5.54 -18.79 -17.31
CA GLY A 154 -6.93 -19.16 -17.56
C GLY A 154 -7.88 -18.78 -16.42
N ILE A 155 -7.65 -17.67 -15.75
CA ILE A 155 -8.55 -17.12 -14.72
C ILE A 155 -9.76 -16.48 -15.41
N ASP A 156 -10.97 -16.82 -14.95
CA ASP A 156 -12.20 -16.16 -15.41
C ASP A 156 -12.36 -14.82 -14.72
N VAL A 157 -12.43 -13.72 -15.50
CA VAL A 157 -12.49 -12.36 -14.97
C VAL A 157 -13.87 -11.74 -15.16
N TYR A 158 -14.48 -11.30 -14.05
CA TYR A 158 -15.78 -10.66 -13.99
C TYR A 158 -15.59 -9.17 -13.64
N MET A 159 -15.40 -8.34 -14.67
CA MET A 159 -15.23 -6.88 -14.51
C MET A 159 -16.56 -6.18 -14.35
N GLU A 160 -16.55 -5.00 -13.70
CA GLU A 160 -17.73 -4.18 -13.41
C GLU A 160 -18.86 -4.96 -12.68
N CYS A 161 -18.43 -5.95 -11.89
CA CYS A 161 -19.28 -6.77 -11.06
C CYS A 161 -18.97 -6.50 -9.59
N THR A 162 -19.98 -6.05 -8.85
CA THR A 162 -19.85 -5.68 -7.43
C THR A 162 -20.38 -6.81 -6.57
N GLY A 163 -19.54 -7.37 -5.71
CA GLY A 163 -19.99 -8.27 -4.63
C GLY A 163 -20.86 -7.49 -3.64
N LEU A 164 -21.96 -8.07 -3.26
CA LEU A 164 -22.96 -7.44 -2.38
C LEU A 164 -23.04 -8.13 -1.03
N ASP A 165 -23.08 -9.46 -1.02
CA ASP A 165 -23.25 -10.26 0.19
C ASP A 165 -22.65 -11.65 0.03
N LEU A 166 -22.23 -12.25 1.15
CA LEU A 166 -21.71 -13.62 1.20
C LEU A 166 -22.83 -14.59 1.54
N LEU A 167 -22.96 -15.64 0.75
CA LEU A 167 -23.92 -16.72 0.98
C LEU A 167 -23.33 -17.76 1.92
N LYS A 168 -24.13 -18.19 2.88
CA LYS A 168 -23.77 -19.26 3.83
C LYS A 168 -24.72 -20.43 3.68
N ASP A 169 -24.14 -21.61 3.81
CA ASP A 169 -24.83 -22.86 4.04
C ASP A 169 -24.39 -23.36 5.42
N GLU A 170 -25.30 -23.30 6.39
CA GLU A 170 -24.97 -23.43 7.82
C GLU A 170 -23.87 -22.44 8.26
N ASP A 171 -22.72 -22.97 8.67
CA ASP A 171 -21.55 -22.17 9.12
C ASP A 171 -20.47 -22.00 8.07
N ARG A 172 -20.72 -22.41 6.81
CA ARG A 172 -19.74 -22.34 5.72
C ARG A 172 -20.18 -21.32 4.67
N ILE A 173 -19.21 -20.58 4.15
CA ILE A 173 -19.44 -19.79 2.95
C ILE A 173 -19.61 -20.73 1.77
N SER A 174 -20.71 -20.57 1.04
CA SER A 174 -21.09 -21.35 -0.14
C SER A 174 -21.11 -20.53 -1.43
N GLY A 175 -21.02 -19.22 -1.32
CA GLY A 175 -21.08 -18.35 -2.48
C GLY A 175 -21.17 -16.88 -2.16
N MET A 176 -21.52 -16.11 -3.17
CA MET A 176 -21.67 -14.65 -3.09
C MET A 176 -22.78 -14.18 -4.03
N VAL A 177 -23.59 -13.24 -3.57
CA VAL A 177 -24.47 -12.44 -4.44
C VAL A 177 -23.67 -11.26 -4.97
N ALA A 178 -23.77 -10.99 -6.23
CA ALA A 178 -23.16 -9.85 -6.88
C ALA A 178 -24.10 -9.18 -7.89
N MET A 179 -23.73 -8.02 -8.38
CA MET A 179 -24.50 -7.26 -9.35
C MET A 179 -23.60 -6.70 -10.45
N TRP A 180 -24.02 -6.87 -11.69
CA TRP A 180 -23.42 -6.20 -12.83
C TRP A 180 -23.76 -4.71 -12.81
N ARG A 181 -22.75 -3.87 -12.83
CA ARG A 181 -22.91 -2.40 -12.71
C ARG A 181 -23.52 -1.75 -13.95
N ASP A 182 -23.30 -2.32 -15.11
CA ASP A 182 -23.83 -1.84 -16.40
C ASP A 182 -25.33 -2.03 -16.53
N SER A 183 -25.83 -3.18 -16.08
CA SER A 183 -27.21 -3.61 -16.28
C SER A 183 -28.07 -3.63 -15.00
N GLY A 184 -27.43 -3.57 -13.82
CA GLY A 184 -28.11 -3.76 -12.54
C GLY A 184 -28.61 -5.18 -12.30
N LYS A 185 -28.24 -6.15 -13.14
CA LYS A 185 -28.65 -7.54 -13.01
C LYS A 185 -27.88 -8.22 -11.89
N PHE A 186 -28.59 -9.01 -11.09
CA PHE A 186 -27.98 -9.84 -10.06
C PHE A 186 -27.40 -11.13 -10.66
N ILE A 187 -26.38 -11.63 -9.99
CA ILE A 187 -25.69 -12.88 -10.30
C ILE A 187 -25.31 -13.56 -8.98
N ILE A 188 -25.34 -14.89 -8.96
CA ILE A 188 -24.86 -15.69 -7.85
C ILE A 188 -23.59 -16.42 -8.30
N PHE A 189 -22.53 -16.25 -7.52
CA PHE A 189 -21.36 -17.12 -7.61
C PHE A 189 -21.47 -18.20 -6.56
N HIS A 190 -21.56 -19.46 -6.98
CA HIS A 190 -21.50 -20.62 -6.11
C HIS A 190 -20.04 -21.13 -6.08
N CYS A 191 -19.48 -21.35 -4.88
CA CYS A 191 -18.07 -21.73 -4.75
C CYS A 191 -17.78 -22.42 -3.42
N LYS A 192 -16.65 -23.10 -3.37
CA LYS A 192 -16.17 -23.80 -2.16
C LYS A 192 -15.48 -22.84 -1.19
N ALA A 193 -14.89 -21.76 -1.70
CA ALA A 193 -14.22 -20.74 -0.90
C ALA A 193 -14.22 -19.37 -1.58
N ILE A 194 -14.19 -18.30 -0.76
CA ILE A 194 -14.03 -16.93 -1.22
C ILE A 194 -12.78 -16.31 -0.57
N ILE A 195 -11.95 -15.68 -1.39
CA ILE A 195 -10.83 -14.87 -0.93
C ILE A 195 -11.22 -13.39 -1.05
N LEU A 196 -11.38 -12.72 0.10
CA LEU A 196 -11.66 -11.29 0.15
C LEU A 196 -10.35 -10.49 -0.02
N ALA A 197 -10.18 -9.86 -1.17
CA ALA A 197 -9.04 -9.01 -1.52
C ALA A 197 -9.49 -7.59 -1.90
N THR A 198 -10.53 -7.09 -1.26
CA THR A 198 -11.27 -5.86 -1.60
C THR A 198 -10.54 -4.56 -1.26
N GLY A 199 -9.37 -4.65 -0.64
CA GLY A 199 -8.59 -3.50 -0.22
C GLY A 199 -9.16 -2.82 1.03
N GLY A 200 -8.86 -1.53 1.18
CA GLY A 200 -9.19 -0.77 2.39
C GLY A 200 -10.48 0.05 2.29
N GLY A 201 -10.74 0.85 3.34
CA GLY A 201 -11.91 1.74 3.47
C GLY A 201 -11.57 3.24 3.47
N GLY A 202 -10.43 3.65 2.90
CA GLY A 202 -9.94 5.03 2.99
C GLY A 202 -10.84 6.09 2.36
N LYS A 203 -11.85 5.69 1.57
CA LYS A 203 -12.87 6.60 1.02
C LYS A 203 -13.90 7.10 2.05
N ALA A 204 -13.90 6.56 3.25
CA ALA A 204 -14.66 7.13 4.37
C ALA A 204 -14.18 8.56 4.74
N TRP A 205 -12.97 8.95 4.33
CA TRP A 205 -12.36 10.24 4.69
C TRP A 205 -12.58 11.29 3.59
N LYS A 206 -12.89 12.52 4.00
CA LYS A 206 -13.15 13.65 3.08
C LYS A 206 -11.95 13.97 2.18
N ILE A 207 -10.73 13.88 2.71
CA ILE A 207 -9.49 14.03 1.96
C ILE A 207 -8.74 12.71 2.08
N THR A 208 -8.51 12.06 0.97
CA THR A 208 -7.87 10.75 0.91
C THR A 208 -7.11 10.57 -0.39
N SER A 209 -5.95 9.91 -0.31
CA SER A 209 -5.17 9.49 -1.48
C SER A 209 -5.61 8.13 -2.04
N ASN A 210 -6.63 7.50 -1.44
CA ASN A 210 -7.11 6.21 -1.88
C ASN A 210 -8.03 6.31 -3.11
N SER A 211 -8.03 5.27 -3.94
CA SER A 211 -8.92 5.18 -5.08
C SER A 211 -10.39 5.19 -4.64
N TRP A 212 -11.28 5.53 -5.60
CA TRP A 212 -12.73 5.56 -5.37
C TRP A 212 -13.33 4.20 -4.99
N GLU A 213 -12.57 3.13 -5.18
CA GLU A 213 -13.01 1.75 -4.93
C GLU A 213 -12.78 1.30 -3.49
N TYR A 214 -12.01 2.07 -2.70
CA TYR A 214 -11.70 1.75 -1.31
C TYR A 214 -12.83 2.17 -0.35
N THR A 215 -13.98 1.53 -0.49
CA THR A 215 -15.22 1.85 0.22
C THR A 215 -15.48 0.95 1.44
N GLY A 216 -14.64 -0.06 1.68
CA GLY A 216 -14.76 -0.94 2.84
C GLY A 216 -15.76 -2.09 2.68
N ASP A 217 -16.23 -2.36 1.46
CA ASP A 217 -17.27 -3.36 1.19
C ASP A 217 -16.93 -4.74 1.78
N GLY A 218 -15.66 -5.18 1.64
CA GLY A 218 -15.23 -6.47 2.18
C GLY A 218 -15.28 -6.56 3.69
N TYR A 219 -15.10 -5.44 4.41
CA TYR A 219 -15.24 -5.43 5.86
C TYR A 219 -16.71 -5.65 6.27
N GLY A 220 -17.65 -4.96 5.59
CA GLY A 220 -19.08 -5.12 5.82
C GLY A 220 -19.53 -6.56 5.57
N MET A 221 -19.23 -7.09 4.38
CA MET A 221 -19.58 -8.47 4.02
C MET A 221 -18.98 -9.50 4.99
N ALA A 222 -17.71 -9.35 5.38
CA ALA A 222 -17.06 -10.25 6.32
C ALA A 222 -17.73 -10.21 7.70
N TYR A 223 -18.03 -8.99 8.20
CA TYR A 223 -18.70 -8.80 9.48
C TYR A 223 -20.10 -9.40 9.50
N GLU A 224 -20.90 -9.16 8.47
CA GLU A 224 -22.27 -9.71 8.34
C GLU A 224 -22.24 -11.25 8.21
N ALA A 225 -21.19 -11.79 7.60
CA ALA A 225 -20.98 -13.24 7.55
C ALA A 225 -20.52 -13.85 8.88
N GLY A 226 -20.21 -13.02 9.91
CA GLY A 226 -19.83 -13.45 11.24
C GLY A 226 -18.31 -13.44 11.50
N ALA A 227 -17.50 -12.82 10.65
CA ALA A 227 -16.07 -12.66 10.91
C ALA A 227 -15.83 -11.61 12.01
N GLU A 228 -14.83 -11.86 12.84
CA GLU A 228 -14.35 -10.88 13.82
C GLU A 228 -13.55 -9.79 13.13
N LEU A 229 -13.78 -8.52 13.50
CA LEU A 229 -13.00 -7.37 13.05
C LEU A 229 -12.06 -6.92 14.17
N MET A 230 -10.81 -6.68 13.83
CA MET A 230 -9.77 -6.32 14.77
C MET A 230 -9.09 -5.01 14.34
N ASP A 231 -8.72 -4.17 15.32
CA ASP A 231 -7.93 -2.95 15.12
C ASP A 231 -8.60 -1.91 14.18
N MET A 232 -9.94 -1.88 14.12
CA MET A 232 -10.70 -1.00 13.21
C MET A 232 -10.58 0.49 13.57
N GLU A 233 -10.10 0.82 14.77
CA GLU A 233 -9.81 2.19 15.22
C GLU A 233 -8.55 2.77 14.58
N PHE A 234 -7.66 1.95 14.00
CA PHE A 234 -6.40 2.42 13.43
C PHE A 234 -6.58 2.93 12.00
N THR A 235 -6.20 4.18 11.80
CA THR A 235 -6.12 4.80 10.47
C THR A 235 -4.72 5.36 10.25
N GLN A 236 -4.09 4.97 9.14
CA GLN A 236 -2.82 5.56 8.73
C GLN A 236 -3.05 6.76 7.82
N PHE A 237 -2.53 7.91 8.21
CA PHE A 237 -2.48 9.11 7.37
C PHE A 237 -1.15 9.17 6.63
N HIS A 238 -1.21 9.34 5.30
CA HIS A 238 -0.03 9.68 4.53
C HIS A 238 0.29 11.17 4.75
N PRO A 239 1.46 11.54 5.28
CA PRO A 239 1.73 12.91 5.72
C PRO A 239 1.84 13.92 4.58
N THR A 240 2.09 13.48 3.36
CA THR A 240 2.27 14.34 2.17
C THR A 240 1.16 14.16 1.13
N GLY A 241 -0.09 13.99 1.57
CA GLY A 241 -1.27 14.15 0.72
C GLY A 241 -1.53 15.64 0.44
N MET A 242 -1.80 16.00 -0.82
CA MET A 242 -2.08 17.38 -1.21
C MET A 242 -3.38 17.89 -0.59
N VAL A 243 -3.35 19.05 0.02
CA VAL A 243 -4.54 19.73 0.56
C VAL A 243 -5.00 20.90 -0.31
N TRP A 244 -4.14 21.36 -1.21
CA TRP A 244 -4.36 22.48 -2.14
C TRP A 244 -3.57 22.27 -3.45
N PRO A 245 -4.04 22.74 -4.61
CA PRO A 245 -5.37 23.35 -4.87
C PRO A 245 -6.50 22.31 -4.82
N PRO A 246 -7.80 22.75 -4.79
CA PRO A 246 -8.95 21.85 -4.67
C PRO A 246 -9.02 20.76 -5.75
N SER A 247 -8.55 21.05 -6.96
CA SER A 247 -8.56 20.11 -8.11
C SER A 247 -7.67 18.88 -7.92
N ILE A 248 -6.64 18.97 -7.08
CA ILE A 248 -5.72 17.87 -6.78
C ILE A 248 -5.72 17.49 -5.30
N ARG A 249 -6.73 17.93 -4.54
CA ARG A 249 -6.85 17.59 -3.13
C ARG A 249 -6.94 16.08 -2.96
N GLY A 250 -6.08 15.53 -2.09
CA GLY A 250 -5.94 14.09 -1.88
C GLY A 250 -4.93 13.41 -2.81
N ALA A 251 -4.39 14.11 -3.82
CA ALA A 251 -3.29 13.54 -4.60
C ALA A 251 -2.09 13.24 -3.70
N LEU A 252 -1.47 12.10 -3.93
CA LEU A 252 -0.29 11.67 -3.18
C LEU A 252 0.96 12.38 -3.71
N VAL A 253 1.75 12.94 -2.80
CA VAL A 253 3.15 13.26 -3.07
C VAL A 253 3.97 12.13 -2.50
N THR A 254 4.67 11.40 -3.36
CA THR A 254 5.44 10.22 -2.97
C THR A 254 6.42 10.52 -1.83
N GLU A 255 6.60 9.58 -0.95
CA GLU A 255 7.57 9.68 0.15
C GLU A 255 9.01 9.80 -0.34
N ALA A 256 9.29 9.37 -1.57
CA ALA A 256 10.59 9.54 -2.21
C ALA A 256 11.05 11.00 -2.24
N VAL A 257 10.13 11.95 -2.41
CA VAL A 257 10.45 13.40 -2.37
C VAL A 257 11.12 13.79 -1.04
N ARG A 258 10.62 13.26 0.10
CA ARG A 258 11.26 13.46 1.41
C ARG A 258 12.57 12.67 1.52
N GLY A 259 12.62 11.47 0.94
CA GLY A 259 13.82 10.64 0.86
C GLY A 259 14.96 11.28 0.07
N GLU A 260 14.63 12.08 -0.94
CA GLU A 260 15.56 12.88 -1.74
C GLU A 260 15.81 14.28 -1.13
N GLY A 261 15.21 14.57 0.06
CA GLY A 261 15.42 15.69 0.93
C GLY A 261 14.49 16.87 0.75
N GLY A 262 13.30 16.63 0.29
CA GLY A 262 12.21 17.58 0.52
C GLY A 262 11.99 17.77 2.02
N ILE A 263 11.90 19.03 2.45
CA ILE A 263 11.76 19.42 3.85
C ILE A 263 10.36 19.93 4.17
N LEU A 264 9.90 19.63 5.38
CA LEU A 264 8.61 20.12 5.87
C LEU A 264 8.81 21.43 6.65
N ILE A 265 8.14 22.48 6.19
CA ILE A 265 8.18 23.80 6.81
C ILE A 265 6.79 24.30 7.16
N ASN A 266 6.69 25.09 8.21
CA ASN A 266 5.48 25.80 8.62
C ASN A 266 5.32 27.16 7.91
N SER A 267 4.28 27.92 8.24
CA SER A 267 4.03 29.27 7.67
C SER A 267 5.12 30.32 8.00
N GLU A 268 5.86 30.09 9.07
CA GLU A 268 7.01 30.92 9.50
C GLU A 268 8.33 30.46 8.84
N LYS A 269 8.27 29.48 7.91
CA LYS A 269 9.42 28.87 7.23
C LYS A 269 10.36 28.08 8.15
N ASN A 270 9.91 27.68 9.33
CA ASN A 270 10.67 26.83 10.23
C ASN A 270 10.54 25.36 9.85
N GLN A 271 11.66 24.64 9.86
CA GLN A 271 11.70 23.17 9.75
C GLN A 271 11.33 22.54 11.09
N PHE A 272 10.06 22.29 11.30
CA PHE A 272 9.53 21.86 12.60
C PHE A 272 9.78 20.38 12.94
N MET A 273 10.26 19.58 11.98
CA MET A 273 10.48 18.16 12.24
C MET A 273 11.58 17.89 13.26
N TYR A 274 12.62 18.74 13.35
CA TYR A 274 13.69 18.60 14.35
C TYR A 274 13.17 18.71 15.80
N ASP A 275 12.13 19.54 16.03
CA ASP A 275 11.50 19.71 17.34
C ASP A 275 10.52 18.59 17.70
N ASN A 276 10.32 17.63 16.80
CA ASN A 276 9.34 16.54 16.94
C ASN A 276 9.96 15.15 16.80
N ILE A 277 11.27 15.01 17.04
CA ILE A 277 11.95 13.72 17.06
C ILE A 277 11.64 13.01 18.39
N PRO A 278 10.93 11.88 18.38
CA PRO A 278 10.72 11.13 19.62
C PRO A 278 12.02 10.49 20.14
N ASP A 279 12.22 10.42 21.46
CA ASP A 279 13.42 9.86 22.10
C ASP A 279 13.80 8.48 21.55
N ARG A 280 12.80 7.62 21.31
CA ARG A 280 13.02 6.28 20.75
C ARG A 280 13.65 6.25 19.35
N PHE A 281 13.64 7.35 18.63
CA PHE A 281 14.22 7.49 17.30
C PHE A 281 15.44 8.41 17.27
N SER A 282 15.80 9.05 18.37
CA SER A 282 16.91 10.02 18.45
C SER A 282 18.25 9.41 18.01
N ALA A 283 18.51 8.17 18.37
CA ALA A 283 19.75 7.48 18.00
C ALA A 283 19.89 7.21 16.50
N GLU A 284 18.80 7.23 15.72
CA GLU A 284 18.77 6.91 14.29
C GLU A 284 18.39 8.11 13.42
N THR A 285 18.10 9.26 14.04
CA THR A 285 17.59 10.46 13.34
C THR A 285 18.52 11.65 13.58
N ALA A 286 18.89 12.34 12.51
CA ALA A 286 19.70 13.54 12.58
C ALA A 286 18.97 14.63 13.38
N ASP A 287 19.68 15.26 14.30
CA ASP A 287 19.21 16.38 15.11
C ASP A 287 19.68 17.73 14.56
N THR A 288 20.51 17.73 13.51
CA THR A 288 20.98 18.92 12.81
C THR A 288 20.79 18.83 11.30
N LYS A 289 20.67 20.00 10.65
CA LYS A 289 20.54 20.10 9.18
C LYS A 289 21.80 19.62 8.46
N GLU A 290 22.94 19.87 9.06
CA GLU A 290 24.27 19.51 8.54
C GLU A 290 24.43 17.99 8.48
N GLU A 291 24.02 17.28 9.53
CA GLU A 291 24.05 15.82 9.55
C GLU A 291 23.07 15.21 8.53
N ALA A 292 21.84 15.75 8.48
CA ALA A 292 20.84 15.34 7.48
C ALA A 292 21.38 15.53 6.05
N ALA A 293 22.07 16.64 5.77
CA ALA A 293 22.68 16.89 4.48
C ALA A 293 23.80 15.89 4.15
N ARG A 294 24.63 15.52 5.13
CA ARG A 294 25.65 14.47 4.94
C ARG A 294 25.02 13.12 4.58
N TRP A 295 23.97 12.73 5.29
CA TRP A 295 23.25 11.50 4.99
C TRP A 295 22.73 11.50 3.54
N LEU A 296 22.16 12.62 3.10
CA LEU A 296 21.63 12.79 1.75
C LEU A 296 22.71 12.76 0.66
N SER A 297 23.96 13.09 1.00
CA SER A 297 25.12 12.97 0.11
C SER A 297 25.72 11.55 0.09
N GLY A 298 25.17 10.62 0.86
CA GLY A 298 25.61 9.21 0.89
C GLY A 298 26.56 8.84 2.02
N ASP A 299 26.74 9.71 3.02
CA ASP A 299 27.51 9.39 4.23
C ASP A 299 26.77 8.32 5.05
N LYS A 300 27.35 7.12 5.12
CA LYS A 300 26.76 5.96 5.81
C LYS A 300 26.78 6.06 7.34
N ASP A 301 27.60 6.96 7.89
CA ASP A 301 27.76 7.18 9.33
C ASP A 301 26.84 8.29 9.84
N ALA A 302 26.28 9.10 8.95
CA ALA A 302 25.30 10.12 9.30
C ALA A 302 23.92 9.51 9.58
N ARG A 303 23.18 10.13 10.52
CA ARG A 303 21.80 9.76 10.81
C ARG A 303 20.86 10.37 9.78
N ARG A 304 19.76 9.67 9.48
CA ARG A 304 18.78 10.07 8.46
C ARG A 304 17.98 11.33 8.86
N PRO A 305 17.46 12.10 7.88
CA PRO A 305 16.62 13.27 8.13
C PRO A 305 15.34 12.94 8.93
N PRO A 306 14.86 13.85 9.80
CA PRO A 306 13.63 13.65 10.57
C PRO A 306 12.36 13.58 9.71
N GLU A 307 12.37 14.08 8.48
CA GLU A 307 11.29 13.91 7.51
C GLU A 307 11.06 12.44 7.11
N LEU A 308 12.01 11.55 7.38
CA LEU A 308 11.92 10.09 7.18
C LEU A 308 11.54 9.32 8.43
N LEU A 309 11.08 9.98 9.47
CA LEU A 309 10.41 9.32 10.61
C LEU A 309 9.13 8.60 10.15
N THR A 310 8.60 7.74 10.99
CA THR A 310 7.37 7.00 10.68
C THR A 310 6.21 7.94 10.37
N ARG A 311 5.31 7.54 9.49
CA ARG A 311 4.20 8.38 8.98
C ARG A 311 3.35 8.97 10.10
N ASP A 312 3.13 8.22 11.17
CA ASP A 312 2.37 8.68 12.33
C ASP A 312 3.06 9.84 13.07
N VAL A 313 4.39 9.83 13.16
CA VAL A 313 5.15 10.92 13.78
C VAL A 313 5.06 12.18 12.89
N VAL A 314 5.32 12.03 11.60
CA VAL A 314 5.28 13.16 10.66
C VAL A 314 3.87 13.76 10.59
N ALA A 315 2.82 12.92 10.50
CA ALA A 315 1.45 13.41 10.44
C ALA A 315 1.03 14.16 11.71
N ARG A 316 1.43 13.68 12.89
CA ARG A 316 1.18 14.37 14.17
C ARG A 316 1.96 15.67 14.28
N ALA A 317 3.19 15.73 13.80
CA ALA A 317 3.97 16.97 13.77
C ALA A 317 3.31 18.03 12.88
N ILE A 318 2.85 17.66 11.69
CA ILE A 318 2.08 18.55 10.80
C ILE A 318 0.81 19.05 11.52
N ARG A 319 0.04 18.14 12.12
CA ARG A 319 -1.18 18.49 12.84
C ARG A 319 -0.91 19.48 13.98
N LYS A 320 0.16 19.28 14.74
CA LYS A 320 0.58 20.19 15.83
C LYS A 320 0.85 21.61 15.31
N GLU A 321 1.50 21.75 14.16
CA GLU A 321 1.73 23.06 13.54
C GLU A 321 0.42 23.72 13.07
N VAL A 322 -0.49 22.94 12.49
CA VAL A 322 -1.81 23.45 12.06
C VAL A 322 -2.64 23.89 13.27
N GLU A 323 -2.71 23.10 14.34
CA GLU A 323 -3.45 23.44 15.57
C GLU A 323 -2.85 24.65 16.31
N ALA A 324 -1.55 24.86 16.20
CA ALA A 324 -0.86 26.03 16.75
C ALA A 324 -0.98 27.29 15.87
N GLY A 325 -1.76 27.25 14.77
CA GLY A 325 -1.93 28.39 13.86
C GLY A 325 -0.75 28.67 12.94
N ARG A 326 0.26 27.78 12.93
CA ARG A 326 1.44 27.88 12.05
C ARG A 326 1.37 26.99 10.82
N GLY A 327 0.22 26.41 10.54
CA GLY A 327 -0.03 25.66 9.31
C GLY A 327 -0.14 26.55 8.07
N SER A 328 -0.29 25.92 6.91
CA SER A 328 -0.65 26.63 5.69
C SER A 328 -2.09 27.15 5.77
N PRO A 329 -2.48 28.16 4.96
CA PRO A 329 -3.87 28.65 4.92
C PRO A 329 -4.89 27.59 4.54
N HIS A 330 -4.44 26.44 4.05
CA HIS A 330 -5.26 25.35 3.54
C HIS A 330 -5.33 24.11 4.48
N GLY A 331 -4.78 24.23 5.71
CA GLY A 331 -4.87 23.20 6.74
C GLY A 331 -3.82 22.09 6.63
N GLY A 332 -2.61 22.43 6.19
CA GLY A 332 -1.47 21.53 6.11
C GLY A 332 -0.15 22.23 6.41
N ALA A 333 0.97 21.60 6.07
CA ALA A 333 2.30 22.21 6.05
C ALA A 333 2.77 22.39 4.60
N PHE A 334 3.90 23.04 4.41
CA PHE A 334 4.53 23.15 3.10
C PHE A 334 5.61 22.08 2.96
N LEU A 335 5.66 21.44 1.81
CA LEU A 335 6.77 20.57 1.41
C LEU A 335 7.66 21.39 0.47
N ASP A 336 8.79 21.84 0.97
CA ASP A 336 9.74 22.63 0.21
C ASP A 336 10.75 21.72 -0.49
N ILE A 337 10.79 21.82 -1.81
CA ILE A 337 11.72 21.13 -2.70
C ILE A 337 12.65 22.12 -3.44
N ALA A 338 12.40 23.42 -3.31
CA ALA A 338 13.11 24.46 -4.05
C ALA A 338 14.43 24.87 -3.37
N SER A 339 14.50 24.74 -2.05
CA SER A 339 15.71 25.08 -1.26
C SER A 339 16.89 24.13 -1.51
N ARG A 340 16.67 23.03 -2.23
CA ARG A 340 17.71 22.10 -2.67
C ARG A 340 18.33 22.57 -3.97
N ARG A 341 19.43 23.28 -3.84
CA ARG A 341 20.40 23.32 -4.93
C ARG A 341 21.11 21.95 -4.93
N ARG A 342 20.91 21.15 -5.97
CA ARG A 342 21.83 20.06 -6.26
C ARG A 342 23.21 20.67 -6.37
N PRO A 343 24.25 20.06 -5.78
CA PRO A 343 25.62 20.47 -6.02
C PRO A 343 25.95 20.36 -7.49
#